data_a36149d9b4746d6ef1609cd6886f3db7
#
_entry.id   a36149d9b4746d6ef1609cd6886f3db7
#
_cell.length_a   1.000
_cell.length_b   1.000
_cell.length_c   1.000
_cell.angle_alpha   90.00
_cell.angle_beta   90.00
_cell.angle_gamma   90.00
#
_symmetry.space_group_name_H-M   'P 1'
#
loop_
_entity.id
_entity.type
_entity.pdbx_description
1 polymer ?
#
loop_
_entity_poly.entity_id
_entity_poly.type
_entity_poly.pdbx_seq_one_letter_code
_entity_poly.pdbx_strand_id
1 'polypeptide(L)'
;AFDIMGDIILSTAAQQYGGFTVPEVDKVLAPYAEKSYKKYREEFLKYTDPSWEGTEEKAEEYAMNKVRRDFDQGWQGIEYKLNTVGSSRGDYPFVTVTMGLGQERFAKMCNISLLQVHQGGQGKPGNKKPVLFPKIVFLYDEAIHGKGGCCEDVFEAGLECSSKTMYPDWLSMSGEGYISEMYQKYGRVISPMGCRAFLSPWYERGGMEPAD
;
A
#
# COMPACT_ATOMS: atom_id res chain seq x y z
N ALA A 1 -1.95 -10.26 8.33
CA ALA A 1 -0.92 -9.81 7.39
C ALA A 1 -0.24 -8.53 7.89
N PHE A 2 -1.00 -7.49 8.21
CA PHE A 2 -0.46 -6.18 8.65
C PHE A 2 0.46 -6.26 9.87
N ASP A 3 0.10 -7.00 10.91
CA ASP A 3 0.94 -7.13 12.10
C ASP A 3 2.29 -7.76 11.78
N ILE A 4 2.28 -8.84 10.99
CA ILE A 4 3.50 -9.51 10.53
C ILE A 4 4.35 -8.55 9.69
N MET A 5 3.75 -7.83 8.75
CA MET A 5 4.45 -6.84 7.94
C MET A 5 5.08 -5.75 8.81
N GLY A 6 4.35 -5.23 9.78
CA GLY A 6 4.86 -4.24 10.72
C GLY A 6 6.04 -4.75 11.56
N ASP A 7 5.97 -5.99 12.03
CA ASP A 7 7.03 -6.60 12.83
C ASP A 7 8.30 -6.88 11.99
N ILE A 8 8.14 -7.32 10.74
CA ILE A 8 9.25 -7.48 9.79
C ILE A 8 9.91 -6.13 9.53
N ILE A 9 9.11 -5.09 9.26
CA ILE A 9 9.62 -3.74 9.02
C ILE A 9 10.44 -3.26 10.22
N LEU A 10 9.91 -3.36 11.44
CA LEU A 10 10.61 -2.91 12.65
C LEU A 10 11.90 -3.70 12.90
N SER A 11 11.85 -5.02 12.74
CA SER A 11 13.02 -5.88 12.92
C SER A 11 14.11 -5.58 11.90
N THR A 12 13.74 -5.40 10.64
CA THR A 12 14.67 -5.10 9.55
C THR A 12 15.28 -3.70 9.71
N ALA A 13 14.45 -2.70 9.98
CA ALA A 13 14.88 -1.32 10.16
C ALA A 13 15.86 -1.18 11.35
N ALA A 14 15.71 -1.98 12.40
CA ALA A 14 16.62 -1.98 13.55
C ALA A 14 18.04 -2.47 13.21
N GLN A 15 18.21 -3.22 12.14
CA GLN A 15 19.48 -3.83 11.72
C GLN A 15 20.14 -3.14 10.53
N GLN A 16 19.42 -2.23 9.86
CA GLN A 16 19.91 -1.55 8.67
C GLN A 16 20.30 -0.09 8.96
N TYR A 17 21.33 0.39 8.26
CA TYR A 17 21.62 1.80 8.13
C TYR A 17 20.84 2.38 6.95
N GLY A 18 20.16 3.49 7.15
CA GLY A 18 19.40 4.16 6.12
C GLY A 18 17.96 3.67 6.03
N GLY A 19 17.38 3.70 4.84
CA GLY A 19 15.99 3.38 4.61
C GLY A 19 15.74 1.93 4.25
N PHE A 20 14.47 1.58 4.28
CA PHE A 20 13.96 0.27 3.89
C PHE A 20 12.69 0.47 3.05
N THR A 21 12.50 -0.33 2.01
CA THR A 21 11.34 -0.20 1.12
C THR A 21 10.54 -1.49 1.09
N VAL A 22 9.23 -1.38 1.22
CA VAL A 22 8.27 -2.44 0.88
C VAL A 22 7.68 -2.10 -0.48
N PRO A 23 8.08 -2.80 -1.55
CA PRO A 23 7.60 -2.52 -2.89
C PRO A 23 6.16 -3.01 -3.08
N GLU A 24 5.38 -2.27 -3.88
CA GLU A 24 4.06 -2.66 -4.39
C GLU A 24 3.15 -3.30 -3.33
N VAL A 25 2.98 -2.62 -2.19
CA VAL A 25 2.23 -3.14 -1.02
C VAL A 25 0.80 -3.54 -1.36
N ASP A 26 0.19 -2.91 -2.34
CA ASP A 26 -1.13 -3.23 -2.87
C ASP A 26 -1.19 -4.65 -3.45
N LYS A 27 -0.21 -5.00 -4.28
CA LYS A 27 -0.10 -6.36 -4.84
C LYS A 27 0.28 -7.40 -3.79
N VAL A 28 1.11 -7.01 -2.82
CA VAL A 28 1.49 -7.89 -1.71
C VAL A 28 0.30 -8.22 -0.82
N LEU A 29 -0.56 -7.26 -0.52
CA LEU A 29 -1.67 -7.42 0.43
C LEU A 29 -2.96 -7.94 -0.20
N ALA A 30 -3.19 -7.73 -1.51
CA ALA A 30 -4.41 -8.14 -2.19
C ALA A 30 -4.74 -9.65 -2.05
N PRO A 31 -3.79 -10.60 -2.16
CA PRO A 31 -4.10 -12.02 -1.97
C PRO A 31 -4.57 -12.38 -0.56
N TYR A 32 -4.10 -11.66 0.45
CA TYR A 32 -4.56 -11.86 1.84
C TYR A 32 -5.95 -11.28 2.06
N ALA A 33 -6.25 -10.16 1.43
CA ALA A 33 -7.59 -9.57 1.44
C ALA A 33 -8.62 -10.47 0.76
N GLU A 34 -8.26 -11.10 -0.37
CA GLU A 34 -9.12 -12.08 -1.04
C GLU A 34 -9.46 -13.28 -0.13
N LYS A 35 -8.47 -13.78 0.65
CA LYS A 35 -8.71 -14.84 1.63
C LYS A 35 -9.65 -14.38 2.75
N SER A 36 -9.45 -13.16 3.25
CA SER A 36 -10.31 -12.56 4.28
C SER A 36 -11.74 -12.37 3.77
N TYR A 37 -11.88 -11.89 2.53
CA TYR A 37 -13.19 -11.73 1.88
C TYR A 37 -13.96 -13.06 1.81
N LYS A 38 -13.33 -14.13 1.32
CA LYS A 38 -13.95 -15.46 1.27
C LYS A 38 -14.40 -15.92 2.64
N LYS A 39 -13.53 -15.78 3.65
CA LYS A 39 -13.85 -16.13 5.03
C LYS A 39 -15.06 -15.36 5.56
N TYR A 40 -15.11 -14.04 5.37
CA TYR A 40 -16.22 -13.21 5.87
C TYR A 40 -17.53 -13.50 5.13
N ARG A 41 -17.46 -13.77 3.82
CA ARG A 41 -18.64 -14.18 3.05
C ARG A 41 -19.19 -15.52 3.54
N GLU A 42 -18.34 -16.53 3.74
CA GLU A 42 -18.71 -17.82 4.31
C GLU A 42 -19.28 -17.69 5.72
N GLU A 43 -18.67 -16.86 6.56
CA GLU A 43 -19.15 -16.57 7.92
C GLU A 43 -20.57 -15.98 7.89
N PHE A 44 -20.84 -15.01 7.02
CA PHE A 44 -22.17 -14.43 6.88
C PHE A 44 -23.21 -15.47 6.44
N LEU A 45 -22.90 -16.23 5.40
CA LEU A 45 -23.80 -17.24 4.85
C LEU A 45 -24.10 -18.38 5.84
N LYS A 46 -23.14 -18.72 6.71
CA LYS A 46 -23.31 -19.76 7.74
C LYS A 46 -24.39 -19.42 8.77
N TYR A 47 -24.58 -18.14 9.06
CA TYR A 47 -25.51 -17.66 10.09
C TYR A 47 -26.76 -17.00 9.53
N THR A 48 -26.93 -17.01 8.20
CA THR A 48 -28.07 -16.41 7.50
C THR A 48 -28.90 -17.49 6.82
N ASP A 49 -30.22 -17.36 6.85
CA ASP A 49 -31.12 -18.29 6.15
C ASP A 49 -30.95 -18.11 4.62
N PRO A 50 -30.59 -19.17 3.88
CA PRO A 50 -30.39 -19.10 2.45
C PRO A 50 -31.66 -18.74 1.65
N SER A 51 -32.82 -18.92 2.25
CA SER A 51 -34.10 -18.61 1.62
C SER A 51 -34.46 -17.11 1.62
N TRP A 52 -33.71 -16.29 2.35
CA TRP A 52 -33.96 -14.86 2.39
C TRP A 52 -33.50 -14.19 1.09
N GLU A 53 -34.38 -13.36 0.56
CA GLU A 53 -34.09 -12.61 -0.66
C GLU A 53 -32.89 -11.67 -0.48
N GLY A 54 -31.98 -11.68 -1.45
CA GLY A 54 -30.78 -10.84 -1.43
C GLY A 54 -29.69 -11.30 -0.46
N THR A 55 -29.73 -12.54 0.04
CA THR A 55 -28.71 -13.08 0.97
C THR A 55 -27.30 -13.02 0.36
N GLU A 56 -27.14 -13.37 -0.90
CA GLU A 56 -25.84 -13.34 -1.57
C GLU A 56 -25.27 -11.92 -1.70
N GLU A 57 -26.10 -10.94 -2.09
CA GLU A 57 -25.70 -9.54 -2.21
C GLU A 57 -25.31 -8.94 -0.85
N LYS A 58 -26.07 -9.27 0.19
CA LYS A 58 -25.75 -8.85 1.56
C LYS A 58 -24.48 -9.51 2.09
N ALA A 59 -24.23 -10.78 1.72
CA ALA A 59 -23.00 -11.47 2.09
C ALA A 59 -21.77 -10.81 1.43
N GLU A 60 -21.90 -10.42 0.16
CA GLU A 60 -20.86 -9.69 -0.55
C GLU A 60 -20.58 -8.32 0.08
N GLU A 61 -21.64 -7.55 0.31
CA GLU A 61 -21.53 -6.24 0.97
C GLU A 61 -20.88 -6.35 2.36
N TYR A 62 -21.32 -7.29 3.17
CA TYR A 62 -20.75 -7.55 4.49
C TYR A 62 -19.27 -7.86 4.40
N ALA A 63 -18.88 -8.79 3.51
CA ALA A 63 -17.49 -9.19 3.35
C ALA A 63 -16.61 -8.04 2.85
N MET A 64 -17.09 -7.26 1.88
CA MET A 64 -16.38 -6.08 1.36
C MET A 64 -16.16 -5.03 2.44
N ASN A 65 -17.20 -4.72 3.23
CA ASN A 65 -17.11 -3.77 4.34
C ASN A 65 -16.13 -4.23 5.43
N LYS A 66 -16.10 -5.53 5.72
CA LYS A 66 -15.13 -6.11 6.67
C LYS A 66 -13.70 -6.01 6.17
N VAL A 67 -13.45 -6.35 4.91
CA VAL A 67 -12.11 -6.24 4.31
C VAL A 67 -11.65 -4.78 4.27
N ARG A 68 -12.51 -3.84 3.92
CA ARG A 68 -12.19 -2.43 3.96
C ARG A 68 -11.77 -1.99 5.35
N ARG A 69 -12.53 -2.39 6.37
CA ARG A 69 -12.20 -2.11 7.76
C ARG A 69 -10.87 -2.72 8.18
N ASP A 70 -10.56 -3.93 7.71
CA ASP A 70 -9.28 -4.58 7.97
C ASP A 70 -8.11 -3.79 7.38
N PHE A 71 -8.27 -3.23 6.17
CA PHE A 71 -7.28 -2.34 5.58
C PHE A 71 -7.12 -1.06 6.38
N ASP A 72 -8.21 -0.38 6.71
CA ASP A 72 -8.16 0.88 7.46
C ASP A 72 -7.49 0.70 8.83
N GLN A 73 -7.86 -0.35 9.57
CA GLN A 73 -7.25 -0.66 10.85
C GLN A 73 -5.80 -1.13 10.72
N GLY A 74 -5.51 -1.90 9.67
CA GLY A 74 -4.16 -2.37 9.39
C GLY A 74 -3.20 -1.22 9.10
N TRP A 75 -3.59 -0.29 8.24
CA TRP A 75 -2.80 0.90 7.95
C TRP A 75 -2.64 1.82 9.14
N GLN A 76 -3.71 2.06 9.91
CA GLN A 76 -3.61 2.81 11.16
C GLN A 76 -2.62 2.17 12.14
N GLY A 77 -2.64 0.84 12.25
CA GLY A 77 -1.71 0.10 13.11
C GLY A 77 -0.26 0.23 12.66
N ILE A 78 0.01 0.13 11.36
CA ILE A 78 1.36 0.30 10.80
C ILE A 78 1.85 1.74 11.01
N GLU A 79 1.06 2.73 10.64
CA GLU A 79 1.44 4.13 10.85
C GLU A 79 1.72 4.41 12.33
N TYR A 80 0.89 3.88 13.23
CA TYR A 80 1.14 4.02 14.66
C TYR A 80 2.47 3.40 15.06
N LYS A 81 2.75 2.15 14.65
CA LYS A 81 4.02 1.47 14.94
C LYS A 81 5.22 2.27 14.42
N LEU A 82 5.17 2.71 13.16
CA LEU A 82 6.28 3.40 12.51
C LEU A 82 6.58 4.80 13.09
N ASN A 83 5.60 5.44 13.69
CA ASN A 83 5.75 6.79 14.25
C ASN A 83 5.88 6.82 15.78
N THR A 84 5.77 5.68 16.46
CA THR A 84 5.84 5.60 17.94
C THR A 84 6.88 4.64 18.46
N VAL A 85 7.27 3.61 17.68
CA VAL A 85 8.24 2.60 18.10
C VAL A 85 9.59 2.94 17.54
N GLY A 86 10.48 3.44 18.38
CA GLY A 86 11.87 3.67 18.03
C GLY A 86 12.68 2.37 18.05
N SER A 87 13.79 2.36 17.30
CA SER A 87 14.79 1.30 17.37
C SER A 87 15.58 1.38 18.69
N SER A 88 16.35 0.33 18.98
CA SER A 88 17.30 0.35 20.12
C SER A 88 18.34 1.47 20.04
N ARG A 89 18.51 2.09 18.88
CA ARG A 89 19.39 3.24 18.65
C ARG A 89 18.71 4.59 18.84
N GLY A 90 17.40 4.61 19.16
CA GLY A 90 16.61 5.81 19.29
C GLY A 90 16.04 6.38 17.98
N ASP A 91 16.30 5.72 16.85
CA ASP A 91 15.81 6.15 15.55
C ASP A 91 14.42 5.54 15.24
N TYR A 92 13.58 6.30 14.56
CA TYR A 92 12.38 5.75 13.95
C TYR A 92 12.71 5.02 12.64
N PRO A 93 11.97 3.96 12.30
CA PRO A 93 12.19 3.24 11.06
C PRO A 93 11.92 4.13 9.85
N PHE A 94 12.94 4.35 9.04
CA PHE A 94 12.83 5.13 7.80
C PHE A 94 12.32 4.23 6.67
N VAL A 95 11.02 4.12 6.57
CA VAL A 95 10.34 3.16 5.70
C VAL A 95 9.63 3.87 4.56
N THR A 96 9.80 3.33 3.37
CA THR A 96 9.06 3.68 2.17
C THR A 96 8.14 2.53 1.77
N VAL A 97 6.95 2.84 1.31
CA VAL A 97 6.06 1.89 0.63
C VAL A 97 5.77 2.42 -0.76
N THR A 98 5.81 1.56 -1.77
CA THR A 98 5.32 1.91 -3.10
C THR A 98 3.98 1.25 -3.38
N MET A 99 3.12 1.91 -4.13
CA MET A 99 1.75 1.49 -4.42
C MET A 99 1.24 2.08 -5.74
N GLY A 100 0.11 1.62 -6.21
CA GLY A 100 -0.64 2.22 -7.32
C GLY A 100 -0.83 1.32 -8.53
N LEU A 101 0.07 0.38 -8.82
CA LEU A 101 -0.01 -0.45 -10.03
C LEU A 101 -0.95 -1.65 -9.95
N GLY A 102 -1.50 -1.95 -8.79
CA GLY A 102 -2.46 -3.04 -8.62
C GLY A 102 -3.84 -2.66 -9.13
N GLN A 103 -4.33 -3.40 -10.14
CA GLN A 103 -5.61 -3.12 -10.80
C GLN A 103 -6.78 -3.94 -10.23
N GLU A 104 -6.48 -4.97 -9.46
CA GLU A 104 -7.49 -5.82 -8.84
C GLU A 104 -8.24 -5.09 -7.73
N ARG A 105 -9.50 -5.48 -7.49
CA ARG A 105 -10.40 -4.83 -6.53
C ARG A 105 -9.77 -4.61 -5.14
N PHE A 106 -9.04 -5.59 -4.62
CA PHE A 106 -8.43 -5.47 -3.29
C PHE A 106 -7.11 -4.71 -3.31
N ALA A 107 -6.38 -4.69 -4.40
CA ALA A 107 -5.23 -3.82 -4.57
C ALA A 107 -5.67 -2.34 -4.61
N LYS A 108 -6.70 -2.02 -5.38
CA LYS A 108 -7.30 -0.68 -5.41
C LYS A 108 -7.82 -0.26 -4.03
N MET A 109 -8.55 -1.16 -3.34
CA MET A 109 -9.06 -0.90 -1.99
C MET A 109 -7.91 -0.66 -0.99
N CYS A 110 -6.83 -1.43 -1.08
CA CYS A 110 -5.62 -1.24 -0.28
C CYS A 110 -5.02 0.15 -0.47
N ASN A 111 -4.87 0.58 -1.72
CA ASN A 111 -4.33 1.88 -2.10
C ASN A 111 -5.19 3.03 -1.57
N ILE A 112 -6.49 2.98 -1.80
CA ILE A 112 -7.43 4.01 -1.36
C ILE A 112 -7.45 4.09 0.18
N SER A 113 -7.46 2.93 0.87
CA SER A 113 -7.43 2.90 2.32
C SER A 113 -6.14 3.50 2.89
N LEU A 114 -4.97 3.14 2.34
CA LEU A 114 -3.68 3.72 2.74
C LEU A 114 -3.70 5.25 2.65
N LEU A 115 -4.12 5.78 1.50
CA LEU A 115 -4.17 7.22 1.26
C LEU A 115 -5.15 7.93 2.21
N GLN A 116 -6.33 7.34 2.44
CA GLN A 116 -7.34 7.90 3.34
C GLN A 116 -6.91 7.86 4.81
N VAL A 117 -6.27 6.80 5.25
CA VAL A 117 -5.73 6.69 6.61
C VAL A 117 -4.62 7.72 6.81
N HIS A 118 -3.68 7.80 5.85
CA HIS A 118 -2.56 8.73 5.92
C HIS A 118 -3.01 10.19 6.00
N GLN A 119 -3.92 10.61 5.11
CA GLN A 119 -4.46 11.97 5.16
C GLN A 119 -5.27 12.26 6.43
N GLY A 120 -5.85 11.24 7.02
CA GLY A 120 -6.59 11.35 8.28
C GLY A 120 -5.71 11.59 9.51
N GLY A 121 -4.44 11.20 9.45
CA GLY A 121 -3.49 11.30 10.57
C GLY A 121 -3.82 10.40 11.75
N GLN A 122 -2.98 10.44 12.78
CA GLN A 122 -3.08 9.61 13.98
C GLN A 122 -3.47 10.43 15.22
N GLY A 123 -4.19 9.81 16.15
CA GLY A 123 -4.59 10.42 17.42
C GLY A 123 -6.07 10.29 17.73
N LYS A 124 -6.48 10.99 18.77
CA LYS A 124 -7.88 11.01 19.22
C LYS A 124 -8.76 11.79 18.23
N PRO A 125 -10.05 11.43 18.08
CA PRO A 125 -10.99 12.21 17.31
C PRO A 125 -10.94 13.71 17.72
N GLY A 126 -10.87 14.59 16.72
CA GLY A 126 -10.75 16.03 16.94
C GLY A 126 -9.33 16.56 17.27
N ASN A 127 -8.36 15.67 17.48
CA ASN A 127 -6.96 16.05 17.72
C ASN A 127 -5.97 15.08 17.02
N LYS A 128 -6.26 14.79 15.77
CA LYS A 128 -5.35 13.97 14.95
C LYS A 128 -4.17 14.81 14.47
N LYS A 129 -3.00 14.18 14.39
CA LYS A 129 -1.76 14.78 13.91
C LYS A 129 -1.28 14.08 12.66
N PRO A 130 -0.68 14.81 11.72
CA PRO A 130 -0.01 14.20 10.58
C PRO A 130 1.07 13.22 11.03
N VAL A 131 1.26 12.17 10.26
CA VAL A 131 2.32 11.18 10.47
C VAL A 131 3.42 11.34 9.41
N LEU A 132 4.63 10.90 9.74
CA LEU A 132 5.79 11.01 8.85
C LEU A 132 6.04 9.71 8.07
N PHE A 133 5.72 8.57 8.66
CA PHE A 133 6.01 7.26 8.10
C PHE A 133 4.75 6.40 8.03
N PRO A 134 4.68 5.51 7.02
CA PRO A 134 5.66 5.30 5.97
C PRO A 134 5.71 6.50 4.99
N LYS A 135 6.85 6.68 4.31
CA LYS A 135 6.88 7.48 3.09
C LYS A 135 6.12 6.72 2.01
N ILE A 136 5.18 7.39 1.36
CA ILE A 136 4.34 6.77 0.33
C ILE A 136 4.80 7.26 -1.03
N VAL A 137 5.08 6.34 -1.93
CA VAL A 137 5.41 6.64 -3.34
C VAL A 137 4.33 6.03 -4.23
N PHE A 138 3.65 6.89 -4.96
CA PHE A 138 2.64 6.50 -5.94
C PHE A 138 3.33 6.22 -7.29
N LEU A 139 3.18 5.00 -7.77
CA LEU A 139 3.66 4.57 -9.07
C LEU A 139 2.62 4.92 -10.12
N TYR A 140 2.84 6.05 -10.81
CA TYR A 140 1.88 6.55 -11.80
C TYR A 140 2.15 5.95 -13.17
N ASP A 141 1.15 5.31 -13.74
CA ASP A 141 1.13 4.86 -15.13
C ASP A 141 -0.09 5.46 -15.83
N GLU A 142 0.14 6.26 -16.88
CA GLU A 142 -0.91 6.97 -17.60
C GLU A 142 -1.98 6.03 -18.17
N ALA A 143 -1.58 4.81 -18.58
CA ALA A 143 -2.50 3.85 -19.18
C ALA A 143 -3.60 3.38 -18.19
N ILE A 144 -3.30 3.33 -16.90
CA ILE A 144 -4.24 2.84 -15.88
C ILE A 144 -4.79 3.94 -14.98
N HIS A 145 -4.08 5.04 -14.82
CA HIS A 145 -4.45 6.16 -13.94
C HIS A 145 -4.98 7.38 -14.68
N GLY A 146 -4.75 7.45 -15.99
CA GLY A 146 -5.25 8.53 -16.82
C GLY A 146 -6.77 8.52 -16.93
N LYS A 147 -7.32 9.53 -17.57
CA LYS A 147 -8.77 9.68 -17.73
C LYS A 147 -9.42 8.45 -18.38
N GLY A 148 -10.36 7.84 -17.66
CA GLY A 148 -11.03 6.60 -18.07
C GLY A 148 -10.21 5.33 -17.83
N GLY A 149 -9.06 5.42 -17.19
CA GLY A 149 -8.25 4.28 -16.77
C GLY A 149 -8.88 3.50 -15.63
N CYS A 150 -8.53 2.22 -15.50
CA CYS A 150 -9.15 1.33 -14.50
C CYS A 150 -8.82 1.69 -13.04
N CYS A 151 -7.80 2.53 -12.81
CA CYS A 151 -7.36 3.01 -11.49
C CYS A 151 -7.45 4.55 -11.39
N GLU A 152 -8.29 5.22 -12.18
CA GLU A 152 -8.52 6.66 -12.07
C GLU A 152 -8.97 7.06 -10.66
N ASP A 153 -9.83 6.26 -10.03
CA ASP A 153 -10.28 6.44 -8.65
C ASP A 153 -9.14 6.41 -7.61
N VAL A 154 -8.15 5.56 -7.82
CA VAL A 154 -6.94 5.50 -6.99
C VAL A 154 -6.09 6.75 -7.17
N PHE A 155 -5.96 7.21 -8.41
CA PHE A 155 -5.23 8.45 -8.73
C PHE A 155 -5.91 9.68 -8.10
N GLU A 156 -7.23 9.79 -8.20
CA GLU A 156 -7.99 10.87 -7.55
C GLU A 156 -7.81 10.87 -6.03
N ALA A 157 -7.86 9.68 -5.39
CA ALA A 157 -7.56 9.56 -3.96
C ALA A 157 -6.13 10.01 -3.61
N GLY A 158 -5.16 9.72 -4.50
CA GLY A 158 -3.78 10.18 -4.37
C GLY A 158 -3.65 11.70 -4.45
N LEU A 159 -4.34 12.33 -5.39
CA LEU A 159 -4.37 13.79 -5.51
C LEU A 159 -5.02 14.46 -4.28
N GLU A 160 -6.12 13.89 -3.80
CA GLU A 160 -6.77 14.37 -2.58
C GLU A 160 -5.83 14.28 -1.37
N CYS A 161 -5.13 13.14 -1.21
CA CYS A 161 -4.15 12.96 -0.15
C CYS A 161 -3.01 13.98 -0.26
N SER A 162 -2.46 14.17 -1.48
CA SER A 162 -1.38 15.15 -1.73
C SER A 162 -1.79 16.57 -1.37
N SER A 163 -3.04 16.94 -1.63
CA SER A 163 -3.53 18.27 -1.32
C SER A 163 -3.57 18.59 0.19
N LYS A 164 -3.61 17.54 1.03
CA LYS A 164 -3.73 17.66 2.50
C LYS A 164 -2.43 17.40 3.25
N THR A 165 -1.57 16.51 2.71
CA THR A 165 -0.41 15.99 3.46
C THR A 165 0.91 16.15 2.74
N MET A 166 0.92 16.57 1.48
CA MET A 166 2.06 16.55 0.56
C MET A 166 2.57 15.14 0.21
N TYR A 167 1.87 14.09 0.61
CA TYR A 167 2.07 12.70 0.18
C TYR A 167 0.88 12.25 -0.67
N PRO A 168 1.09 11.27 -1.56
CA PRO A 168 2.31 10.54 -1.86
C PRO A 168 3.31 11.34 -2.69
N ASP A 169 4.60 10.93 -2.67
CA ASP A 169 5.55 11.27 -3.71
C ASP A 169 5.15 10.56 -5.01
N TRP A 170 5.32 11.23 -6.15
CA TRP A 170 4.89 10.70 -7.43
C TRP A 170 6.07 10.19 -8.24
N LEU A 171 6.00 8.95 -8.72
CA LEU A 171 6.98 8.33 -9.59
C LEU A 171 6.30 7.89 -10.88
N SER A 172 6.68 8.51 -12.00
CA SER A 172 6.13 8.14 -13.31
C SER A 172 6.74 6.84 -13.81
N MET A 173 5.86 5.91 -14.16
CA MET A 173 6.18 4.66 -14.85
C MET A 173 5.97 4.78 -16.37
N SER A 174 5.44 5.91 -16.82
CA SER A 174 5.20 6.25 -18.22
C SER A 174 6.13 7.37 -18.69
N GLY A 175 6.35 7.45 -19.99
CA GLY A 175 7.18 8.48 -20.60
C GLY A 175 8.66 8.12 -20.70
N GLU A 176 9.50 9.13 -20.89
CA GLU A 176 10.94 9.00 -21.04
C GLU A 176 11.63 9.15 -19.67
N GLY A 177 12.51 8.22 -19.35
CA GLY A 177 13.28 8.25 -18.10
C GLY A 177 13.73 6.86 -17.66
N TYR A 178 14.84 6.81 -16.93
CA TYR A 178 15.48 5.56 -16.54
C TYR A 178 14.53 4.56 -15.87
N ILE A 179 13.69 5.01 -14.93
CA ILE A 179 12.79 4.12 -14.19
C ILE A 179 11.69 3.57 -15.10
N SER A 180 11.07 4.41 -15.93
CA SER A 180 10.05 3.97 -16.89
C SER A 180 10.63 3.06 -17.96
N GLU A 181 11.82 3.35 -18.49
CA GLU A 181 12.53 2.48 -19.44
C GLU A 181 12.83 1.10 -18.82
N MET A 182 13.31 1.06 -17.58
CA MET A 182 13.58 -0.18 -16.87
C MET A 182 12.29 -0.98 -16.60
N TYR A 183 11.20 -0.28 -16.23
CA TYR A 183 9.90 -0.91 -16.05
C TYR A 183 9.38 -1.52 -17.37
N GLN A 184 9.46 -0.78 -18.46
CA GLN A 184 9.06 -1.27 -19.78
C GLN A 184 9.91 -2.46 -20.25
N LYS A 185 11.22 -2.41 -20.01
CA LYS A 185 12.16 -3.43 -20.45
C LYS A 185 12.06 -4.73 -19.65
N TYR A 186 11.88 -4.66 -18.36
CA TYR A 186 11.98 -5.82 -17.44
C TYR A 186 10.66 -6.18 -16.77
N GLY A 187 9.61 -5.35 -16.88
CA GLY A 187 8.33 -5.58 -16.23
C GLY A 187 8.36 -5.49 -14.70
N ARG A 188 9.45 -4.93 -14.14
CA ARG A 188 9.65 -4.81 -12.69
C ARG A 188 9.86 -3.35 -12.30
N VAL A 189 9.31 -3.00 -11.13
CA VAL A 189 9.46 -1.67 -10.56
C VAL A 189 10.77 -1.58 -9.79
N ILE A 190 11.54 -0.53 -10.06
CA ILE A 190 12.66 -0.13 -9.20
C ILE A 190 12.08 0.84 -8.17
N SER A 191 11.79 0.33 -6.98
CA SER A 191 11.26 1.15 -5.91
C SER A 191 12.34 1.99 -5.26
N PRO A 192 12.08 3.29 -5.00
CA PRO A 192 13.04 4.11 -4.28
C PRO A 192 13.15 3.65 -2.83
N MET A 193 14.37 3.69 -2.30
CA MET A 193 14.64 3.52 -0.88
C MET A 193 14.73 4.89 -0.22
N GLY A 194 14.01 5.05 0.87
CA GLY A 194 13.92 6.33 1.55
C GLY A 194 13.29 7.40 0.67
N CYS A 195 13.97 8.52 0.49
CA CYS A 195 13.41 9.64 -0.25
C CYS A 195 13.54 9.46 -1.78
N ARG A 196 14.72 9.11 -2.29
CA ARG A 196 15.00 9.07 -3.74
C ARG A 196 16.23 8.22 -4.09
N ALA A 197 16.67 7.32 -3.25
CA ALA A 197 17.76 6.43 -3.57
C ALA A 197 17.24 5.24 -4.37
N PHE A 198 17.66 5.14 -5.62
CA PHE A 198 17.34 4.01 -6.49
C PHE A 198 18.54 3.07 -6.52
N LEU A 199 18.32 1.82 -6.17
CA LEU A 199 19.32 0.77 -6.35
C LEU A 199 19.18 0.25 -7.77
N SER A 200 20.21 0.48 -8.60
CA SER A 200 20.22 0.01 -9.97
C SER A 200 20.25 -1.50 -10.03
N PRO A 201 19.33 -2.14 -10.75
CA PRO A 201 19.38 -3.58 -10.94
C PRO A 201 20.62 -3.95 -11.77
N TRP A 202 21.21 -5.08 -11.44
CA TRP A 202 22.41 -5.58 -12.09
C TRP A 202 22.16 -6.23 -13.46
N TYR A 203 20.95 -6.11 -14.01
CA TYR A 203 20.55 -6.73 -15.27
C TYR A 203 21.46 -6.39 -16.43
N GLU A 204 21.91 -5.14 -16.54
CA GLU A 204 22.76 -4.67 -17.62
C GLU A 204 24.19 -5.21 -17.59
N ARG A 205 24.61 -5.74 -16.45
CA ARG A 205 25.95 -6.32 -16.29
C ARG A 205 25.99 -7.83 -16.45
N GLY A 206 24.91 -8.44 -16.95
CA GLY A 206 24.79 -9.90 -17.09
C GLY A 206 24.90 -10.63 -15.77
N GLY A 207 24.67 -9.92 -14.67
CA GLY A 207 24.76 -10.43 -13.34
C GLY A 207 23.44 -10.91 -12.81
N MET A 208 23.45 -11.24 -11.57
CA MET A 208 22.31 -11.77 -10.82
C MET A 208 21.12 -10.81 -10.83
N GLU A 209 19.93 -11.36 -10.72
CA GLU A 209 18.77 -10.57 -10.32
C GLU A 209 19.09 -9.78 -9.05
N PRO A 210 18.57 -8.54 -8.89
CA PRO A 210 18.72 -7.84 -7.63
C PRO A 210 18.28 -8.77 -6.52
N ALA A 211 19.04 -8.84 -5.46
CA ALA A 211 18.58 -9.52 -4.27
C ALA A 211 17.26 -8.86 -3.85
N ASP A 212 16.21 -9.65 -3.87
CA ASP A 212 14.88 -9.22 -3.49
C ASP A 212 14.83 -8.78 -2.02
#